data_fb41f058c7af76f312dbcf079d855ac3
#
_entry.id   fb41f058c7af76f312dbcf079d855ac3
#
_cell.length_a   1.000
_cell.length_b   1.000
_cell.length_c   1.000
_cell.angle_alpha   90.00
_cell.angle_beta   90.00
_cell.angle_gamma   90.00
#
_symmetry.space_group_name_H-M   'P 1'
#
loop_
_entity.id
_entity.type
_entity.pdbx_description
1 polymer ?
#
loop_
_entity_poly.entity_id
_entity_poly.type
_entity_poly.pdbx_seq_one_letter_code
_entity_poly.pdbx_strand_id
1 'polypeptide(L)'
;MANQRRRDQISAAAIELFAQRGYFGTGMEDIATAVGMGTSSLYNHFRSKQEVLSDALLRTMEDQLRTHARALAGAVEPVDKLHRSMIAHVQFHTENVVATRVINTQVTALAEPHRSMVHQLRRDYVSRWQAIIDEGVESGQFTVADRRITCFALLDMGIGIPLWYDREGRLTQQELIDCYADMALRLVGVDPAAVRDATR
;
A
#
# COMPACT_ATOMS: atom_id res chain seq x y z
N MET A 1 -12.22 21.96 6.36
CA MET A 1 -11.57 21.69 5.07
C MET A 1 -10.16 22.28 4.95
N ALA A 2 -9.91 23.58 5.26
CA ALA A 2 -8.58 24.19 5.13
C ALA A 2 -7.52 23.56 6.06
N ASN A 3 -7.84 23.28 7.34
CA ASN A 3 -6.95 22.64 8.28
C ASN A 3 -6.53 21.21 7.82
N GLN A 4 -7.49 20.44 7.27
CA GLN A 4 -7.21 19.11 6.77
C GLN A 4 -6.24 19.13 5.58
N ARG A 5 -6.47 20.02 4.60
CA ARG A 5 -5.55 20.19 3.45
C ARG A 5 -4.14 20.56 3.91
N ARG A 6 -4.02 21.36 4.98
CA ARG A 6 -2.71 21.74 5.51
C ARG A 6 -2.00 20.56 6.19
N ARG A 7 -2.74 19.75 6.96
CA ARG A 7 -2.19 18.51 7.52
C ARG A 7 -1.73 17.56 6.43
N ASP A 8 -2.48 17.42 5.33
CA ASP A 8 -2.12 16.58 4.19
C ASP A 8 -0.80 17.03 3.55
N GLN A 9 -0.60 18.34 3.36
CA GLN A 9 0.65 18.91 2.85
C GLN A 9 1.83 18.64 3.77
N ILE A 10 1.64 18.79 5.09
CA ILE A 10 2.67 18.52 6.09
C ILE A 10 3.06 17.04 6.07
N SER A 11 2.08 16.14 6.10
CA SER A 11 2.30 14.69 6.06
C SER A 11 3.02 14.26 4.79
N ALA A 12 2.67 14.82 3.62
CA ALA A 12 3.35 14.54 2.35
C ALA A 12 4.82 14.99 2.36
N ALA A 13 5.11 16.22 2.82
CA ALA A 13 6.48 16.70 2.94
C ALA A 13 7.31 15.88 3.95
N ALA A 14 6.68 15.46 5.05
CA ALA A 14 7.32 14.61 6.05
C ALA A 14 7.68 13.23 5.49
N ILE A 15 6.82 12.62 4.66
CA ILE A 15 7.11 11.35 3.97
C ILE A 15 8.38 11.45 3.13
N GLU A 16 8.53 12.52 2.35
CA GLU A 16 9.74 12.74 1.54
C GLU A 16 11.00 12.85 2.41
N LEU A 17 10.94 13.59 3.51
CA LEU A 17 12.06 13.75 4.44
C LEU A 17 12.38 12.44 5.16
N PHE A 18 11.38 11.69 5.61
CA PHE A 18 11.57 10.39 6.25
C PHE A 18 12.15 9.34 5.29
N ALA A 19 11.79 9.40 4.01
CA ALA A 19 12.38 8.53 2.99
C ALA A 19 13.86 8.85 2.73
N GLN A 20 14.24 10.14 2.74
CA GLN A 20 15.59 10.60 2.43
C GLN A 20 16.55 10.47 3.62
N ARG A 21 16.10 10.81 4.83
CA ARG A 21 16.95 10.97 6.02
C ARG A 21 16.59 10.02 7.16
N GLY A 22 15.54 9.22 6.99
CA GLY A 22 14.96 8.40 8.06
C GLY A 22 14.21 9.23 9.10
N TYR A 23 13.44 8.54 9.95
CA TYR A 23 12.68 9.20 11.02
C TYR A 23 13.58 9.95 12.00
N PHE A 24 14.69 9.31 12.44
CA PHE A 24 15.59 9.90 13.45
C PHE A 24 16.40 11.08 12.89
N GLY A 25 16.73 11.07 11.60
CA GLY A 25 17.46 12.13 10.92
C GLY A 25 16.62 13.32 10.49
N THR A 26 15.31 13.35 10.78
CA THR A 26 14.38 14.42 10.42
C THR A 26 13.86 15.12 11.68
N GLY A 27 13.93 16.45 11.75
CA GLY A 27 13.36 17.27 12.82
C GLY A 27 12.03 17.93 12.45
N MET A 28 11.32 18.47 13.45
CA MET A 28 10.09 19.28 13.20
C MET A 28 10.43 20.56 12.42
N GLU A 29 11.62 21.14 12.62
CA GLU A 29 12.08 22.31 11.88
C GLU A 29 12.30 22.02 10.40
N ASP A 30 12.85 20.84 10.05
CA ASP A 30 13.01 20.41 8.67
C ASP A 30 11.65 20.32 7.96
N ILE A 31 10.66 19.72 8.66
CA ILE A 31 9.29 19.57 8.12
C ILE A 31 8.64 20.94 7.94
N ALA A 32 8.77 21.84 8.92
CA ALA A 32 8.22 23.20 8.85
C ALA A 32 8.83 23.97 7.66
N THR A 33 10.14 23.90 7.50
CA THR A 33 10.86 24.51 6.38
C THR A 33 10.40 23.95 5.02
N ALA A 34 10.25 22.64 4.91
CA ALA A 34 9.82 21.99 3.66
C ALA A 34 8.41 22.43 3.20
N VAL A 35 7.54 22.83 4.14
CA VAL A 35 6.18 23.32 3.80
C VAL A 35 6.05 24.85 3.85
N GLY A 36 7.19 25.59 3.99
CA GLY A 36 7.21 27.03 4.00
C GLY A 36 6.47 27.67 5.16
N MET A 37 6.58 27.07 6.38
CA MET A 37 5.94 27.61 7.59
C MET A 37 6.90 27.69 8.78
N GLY A 38 6.56 28.53 9.76
CA GLY A 38 7.30 28.58 11.02
C GLY A 38 7.03 27.34 11.87
N THR A 39 8.03 26.89 12.62
CA THR A 39 7.95 25.73 13.51
C THR A 39 6.79 25.83 14.51
N SER A 40 6.54 27.01 15.08
CA SER A 40 5.40 27.26 15.97
C SER A 40 4.04 27.01 15.27
N SER A 41 3.93 27.37 13.99
CA SER A 41 2.73 27.09 13.19
C SER A 41 2.55 25.60 12.93
N LEU A 42 3.63 24.87 12.73
CA LEU A 42 3.59 23.41 12.57
C LEU A 42 3.02 22.74 13.84
N TYR A 43 3.43 23.19 15.01
CA TYR A 43 2.93 22.66 16.29
C TYR A 43 1.42 22.91 16.51
N ASN A 44 0.80 23.85 15.82
CA ASN A 44 -0.67 23.99 15.81
C ASN A 44 -1.39 22.86 15.04
N HIS A 45 -0.68 22.18 14.16
CA HIS A 45 -1.21 21.05 13.36
C HIS A 45 -0.83 19.69 13.93
N PHE A 46 0.41 19.55 14.41
CA PHE A 46 0.96 18.31 14.93
C PHE A 46 1.79 18.57 16.19
N ARG A 47 1.43 17.92 17.28
CA ARG A 47 2.08 18.11 18.58
C ARG A 47 3.49 17.52 18.66
N SER A 48 3.81 16.58 17.77
CA SER A 48 5.11 15.89 17.78
C SER A 48 5.41 15.26 16.42
N LYS A 49 6.68 14.92 16.20
CA LYS A 49 7.12 14.15 15.04
C LYS A 49 6.47 12.76 14.98
N GLN A 50 6.17 12.15 16.13
CA GLN A 50 5.42 10.90 16.23
C GLN A 50 4.02 11.04 15.64
N GLU A 51 3.32 12.14 15.94
CA GLU A 51 1.99 12.40 15.39
C GLU A 51 2.05 12.62 13.88
N VAL A 52 3.07 13.31 13.35
CA VAL A 52 3.27 13.48 11.91
C VAL A 52 3.50 12.13 11.22
N LEU A 53 4.41 11.31 11.75
CA LEU A 53 4.68 9.98 11.20
C LEU A 53 3.42 9.09 11.25
N SER A 54 2.73 9.09 12.40
CA SER A 54 1.49 8.33 12.56
C SER A 54 0.43 8.72 11.55
N ASP A 55 0.14 10.02 11.42
CA ASP A 55 -0.84 10.54 10.46
C ASP A 55 -0.48 10.13 9.03
N ALA A 56 0.80 10.25 8.65
CA ALA A 56 1.26 9.87 7.33
C ALA A 56 1.10 8.38 7.04
N LEU A 57 1.49 7.51 7.97
CA LEU A 57 1.38 6.05 7.79
C LEU A 57 -0.06 5.56 7.83
N LEU A 58 -0.90 6.08 8.73
CA LEU A 58 -2.31 5.72 8.80
C LEU A 58 -3.04 6.09 7.51
N ARG A 59 -2.84 7.30 6.98
CA ARG A 59 -3.42 7.72 5.70
C ARG A 59 -2.99 6.83 4.56
N THR A 60 -1.70 6.51 4.46
CA THR A 60 -1.20 5.63 3.40
C THR A 60 -1.91 4.27 3.45
N MET A 61 -2.09 3.69 4.64
CA MET A 61 -2.81 2.42 4.79
C MET A 61 -4.30 2.54 4.49
N GLU A 62 -4.95 3.62 4.94
CA GLU A 62 -6.36 3.88 4.64
C GLU A 62 -6.60 4.09 3.14
N ASP A 63 -5.68 4.78 2.45
CA ASP A 63 -5.74 4.97 0.99
C ASP A 63 -5.59 3.64 0.26
N GLN A 64 -4.67 2.78 0.70
CA GLN A 64 -4.49 1.44 0.14
C GLN A 64 -5.76 0.60 0.32
N LEU A 65 -6.35 0.59 1.51
CA LEU A 65 -7.60 -0.12 1.81
C LEU A 65 -8.78 0.40 0.98
N ARG A 66 -8.86 1.73 0.77
CA ARG A 66 -9.90 2.34 -0.08
C ARG A 66 -9.70 2.00 -1.56
N THR A 67 -8.47 2.05 -2.05
CA THR A 67 -8.14 1.70 -3.44
C THR A 67 -8.50 0.25 -3.72
N HIS A 68 -8.11 -0.66 -2.83
CA HIS A 68 -8.47 -2.07 -2.94
C HIS A 68 -9.99 -2.29 -2.93
N ALA A 69 -10.72 -1.65 -2.01
CA ALA A 69 -12.17 -1.78 -1.95
C ALA A 69 -12.87 -1.27 -3.23
N ARG A 70 -12.37 -0.18 -3.83
CA ARG A 70 -12.88 0.33 -5.11
C ARG A 70 -12.62 -0.62 -6.26
N ALA A 71 -11.44 -1.22 -6.31
CA ALA A 71 -11.09 -2.20 -7.34
C ALA A 71 -11.99 -3.43 -7.32
N LEU A 72 -12.43 -3.85 -6.13
CA LEU A 72 -13.33 -4.99 -5.95
C LEU A 72 -14.82 -4.67 -6.20
N ALA A 73 -15.18 -3.41 -6.44
CA ALA A 73 -16.58 -3.05 -6.65
C ALA A 73 -17.14 -3.78 -7.88
N GLY A 74 -18.22 -4.54 -7.66
CA GLY A 74 -18.88 -5.35 -8.70
C GLY A 74 -18.17 -6.66 -9.06
N ALA A 75 -17.00 -6.98 -8.49
CA ALA A 75 -16.37 -8.28 -8.66
C ALA A 75 -17.13 -9.35 -7.85
N VAL A 76 -17.51 -10.44 -8.52
CA VAL A 76 -18.25 -11.55 -7.88
C VAL A 76 -17.31 -12.76 -7.73
N GLU A 77 -16.70 -13.19 -8.83
CA GLU A 77 -15.90 -14.39 -8.89
C GLU A 77 -14.52 -14.21 -8.21
N PRO A 78 -14.03 -15.19 -7.45
CA PRO A 78 -12.71 -15.15 -6.80
C PRO A 78 -11.56 -14.83 -7.73
N VAL A 79 -11.58 -15.36 -8.97
CA VAL A 79 -10.57 -15.09 -10.00
C VAL A 79 -10.55 -13.60 -10.37
N ASP A 80 -11.71 -12.98 -10.59
CA ASP A 80 -11.81 -11.55 -10.88
C ASP A 80 -11.40 -10.69 -9.68
N LYS A 81 -11.82 -11.08 -8.46
CA LYS A 81 -11.39 -10.41 -7.23
C LYS A 81 -9.87 -10.43 -7.07
N LEU A 82 -9.22 -11.58 -7.27
CA LEU A 82 -7.77 -11.71 -7.17
C LEU A 82 -7.05 -10.87 -8.23
N HIS A 83 -7.49 -10.96 -9.48
CA HIS A 83 -6.91 -10.21 -10.59
C HIS A 83 -6.96 -8.71 -10.34
N ARG A 84 -8.14 -8.16 -9.99
CA ARG A 84 -8.30 -6.74 -9.65
C ARG A 84 -7.54 -6.33 -8.40
N SER A 85 -7.46 -7.21 -7.40
CA SER A 85 -6.66 -6.95 -6.19
C SER A 85 -5.19 -6.76 -6.52
N MET A 86 -4.63 -7.63 -7.38
CA MET A 86 -3.22 -7.53 -7.76
C MET A 86 -2.95 -6.27 -8.60
N ILE A 87 -3.82 -5.95 -9.56
CA ILE A 87 -3.74 -4.70 -10.34
C ILE A 87 -3.69 -3.50 -9.38
N ALA A 88 -4.67 -3.40 -8.47
CA ALA A 88 -4.76 -2.28 -7.53
C ALA A 88 -3.55 -2.22 -6.56
N HIS A 89 -3.04 -3.39 -6.15
CA HIS A 89 -1.88 -3.49 -5.28
C HIS A 89 -0.60 -2.99 -5.96
N VAL A 90 -0.32 -3.47 -7.17
CA VAL A 90 0.85 -3.03 -7.95
C VAL A 90 0.74 -1.55 -8.31
N GLN A 91 -0.42 -1.11 -8.77
CA GLN A 91 -0.67 0.29 -9.09
C GLN A 91 -0.44 1.20 -7.88
N PHE A 92 -0.96 0.83 -6.71
CA PHE A 92 -0.77 1.61 -5.48
C PHE A 92 0.72 1.75 -5.12
N HIS A 93 1.50 0.66 -5.23
CA HIS A 93 2.93 0.67 -4.89
C HIS A 93 3.79 1.41 -5.92
N THR A 94 3.40 1.43 -7.19
CA THR A 94 4.10 2.19 -8.25
C THR A 94 3.73 3.67 -8.27
N GLU A 95 2.52 4.04 -7.88
CA GLU A 95 2.08 5.43 -7.76
C GLU A 95 2.59 6.10 -6.48
N ASN A 96 2.72 5.33 -5.39
CA ASN A 96 3.06 5.81 -4.05
C ASN A 96 4.42 5.25 -3.55
N VAL A 97 5.43 5.19 -4.43
CA VAL A 97 6.74 4.56 -4.13
C VAL A 97 7.34 5.07 -2.81
N VAL A 98 7.37 6.39 -2.61
CA VAL A 98 7.99 7.00 -1.43
C VAL A 98 7.19 6.68 -0.16
N ALA A 99 5.88 6.86 -0.19
CA ALA A 99 5.00 6.61 0.96
C ALA A 99 5.02 5.13 1.38
N THR A 100 4.97 4.21 0.40
CA THR A 100 5.01 2.77 0.65
C THR A 100 6.37 2.30 1.14
N ARG A 101 7.45 2.92 0.69
CA ARG A 101 8.80 2.68 1.26
C ARG A 101 8.87 3.12 2.72
N VAL A 102 8.36 4.30 3.05
CA VAL A 102 8.35 4.83 4.43
C VAL A 102 7.53 3.93 5.35
N ILE A 103 6.32 3.52 4.95
CA ILE A 103 5.50 2.64 5.78
C ILE A 103 6.14 1.26 6.00
N ASN A 104 6.88 0.75 5.02
CA ASN A 104 7.55 -0.54 5.15
C ASN A 104 8.79 -0.49 6.05
N THR A 105 9.46 0.67 6.14
CA THR A 105 10.74 0.81 6.86
C THR A 105 10.63 1.56 8.17
N GLN A 106 9.67 2.49 8.35
CA GLN A 106 9.62 3.40 9.49
C GLN A 106 8.54 3.06 10.53
N VAL A 107 7.72 2.03 10.31
CA VAL A 107 6.66 1.64 11.27
C VAL A 107 7.22 1.31 12.66
N THR A 108 8.44 0.77 12.73
CA THR A 108 9.13 0.43 13.98
C THR A 108 9.53 1.66 14.80
N ALA A 109 9.61 2.84 14.18
CA ALA A 109 9.88 4.10 14.88
C ALA A 109 8.63 4.67 15.58
N LEU A 110 7.43 4.14 15.30
CA LEU A 110 6.21 4.55 16.01
C LEU A 110 6.18 4.00 17.44
N ALA A 111 5.79 4.87 18.37
CA ALA A 111 5.41 4.48 19.71
C ALA A 111 3.94 4.01 19.76
N GLU A 112 3.56 3.33 20.85
CA GLU A 112 2.16 3.03 21.13
C GLU A 112 1.39 4.32 21.47
N PRO A 113 0.09 4.41 21.15
CA PRO A 113 -0.74 3.39 20.49
C PRO A 113 -0.65 3.40 18.95
N HIS A 114 0.09 4.34 18.36
CA HIS A 114 0.11 4.58 16.91
C HIS A 114 0.62 3.36 16.12
N ARG A 115 1.62 2.67 16.64
CA ARG A 115 2.15 1.45 16.03
C ARG A 115 1.08 0.37 15.93
N SER A 116 0.34 0.13 17.01
CA SER A 116 -0.77 -0.83 17.03
C SER A 116 -1.88 -0.48 16.04
N MET A 117 -2.18 0.81 15.84
CA MET A 117 -3.17 1.27 14.86
C MET A 117 -2.75 0.94 13.41
N VAL A 118 -1.49 1.22 13.05
CA VAL A 118 -0.96 0.87 11.73
C VAL A 118 -0.95 -0.65 11.51
N HIS A 119 -0.55 -1.42 12.52
CA HIS A 119 -0.60 -2.88 12.44
C HIS A 119 -2.02 -3.43 12.30
N GLN A 120 -3.03 -2.76 12.88
CA GLN A 120 -4.43 -3.16 12.68
C GLN A 120 -4.85 -3.00 11.21
N LEU A 121 -4.59 -1.84 10.60
CA LEU A 121 -4.91 -1.61 9.18
C LEU A 121 -4.17 -2.60 8.26
N ARG A 122 -2.92 -2.97 8.60
CA ARG A 122 -2.20 -4.03 7.88
C ARG A 122 -2.90 -5.39 8.00
N ARG A 123 -3.33 -5.77 9.20
CA ARG A 123 -4.10 -7.02 9.40
C ARG A 123 -5.41 -7.00 8.61
N ASP A 124 -6.12 -5.88 8.60
CA ASP A 124 -7.36 -5.73 7.84
C ASP A 124 -7.11 -5.90 6.33
N TYR A 125 -5.99 -5.36 5.83
CA TYR A 125 -5.60 -5.54 4.43
C TYR A 125 -5.29 -7.01 4.10
N VAL A 126 -4.49 -7.67 4.93
CA VAL A 126 -4.18 -9.11 4.80
C VAL A 126 -5.45 -9.95 4.85
N SER A 127 -6.38 -9.65 5.77
CA SER A 127 -7.64 -10.40 5.91
C SER A 127 -8.51 -10.34 4.66
N ARG A 128 -8.52 -9.22 3.93
CA ARG A 128 -9.25 -9.10 2.67
C ARG A 128 -8.69 -10.02 1.58
N TRP A 129 -7.36 -10.11 1.48
CA TRP A 129 -6.71 -11.01 0.54
C TRP A 129 -6.92 -12.47 0.93
N GLN A 130 -6.81 -12.78 2.23
CA GLN A 130 -7.07 -14.12 2.73
C GLN A 130 -8.49 -14.58 2.40
N ALA A 131 -9.50 -13.73 2.56
CA ALA A 131 -10.88 -14.04 2.22
C ALA A 131 -11.06 -14.40 0.74
N ILE A 132 -10.36 -13.70 -0.18
CA ILE A 132 -10.40 -14.01 -1.62
C ILE A 132 -9.78 -15.38 -1.90
N ILE A 133 -8.64 -15.69 -1.26
CA ILE A 133 -7.98 -16.99 -1.41
C ILE A 133 -8.86 -18.12 -0.86
N ASP A 134 -9.45 -17.93 0.33
CA ASP A 134 -10.33 -18.92 0.95
C ASP A 134 -11.56 -19.21 0.08
N GLU A 135 -12.23 -18.17 -0.41
CA GLU A 135 -13.37 -18.27 -1.32
C GLU A 135 -12.99 -19.01 -2.63
N GLY A 136 -11.83 -18.67 -3.20
CA GLY A 136 -11.36 -19.33 -4.44
C GLY A 136 -11.05 -20.80 -4.27
N VAL A 137 -10.47 -21.20 -3.12
CA VAL A 137 -10.21 -22.62 -2.82
C VAL A 137 -11.52 -23.36 -2.52
N GLU A 138 -12.44 -22.76 -1.75
CA GLU A 138 -13.72 -23.36 -1.41
C GLU A 138 -14.63 -23.55 -2.65
N SER A 139 -14.59 -22.63 -3.60
CA SER A 139 -15.31 -22.76 -4.88
C SER A 139 -14.61 -23.68 -5.90
N GLY A 140 -13.40 -24.18 -5.59
CA GLY A 140 -12.60 -25.02 -6.50
C GLY A 140 -11.95 -24.25 -7.64
N GLN A 141 -12.00 -22.91 -7.65
CA GLN A 141 -11.35 -22.09 -8.66
C GLN A 141 -9.84 -21.95 -8.44
N PHE A 142 -9.38 -22.06 -7.18
CA PHE A 142 -7.96 -21.99 -6.83
C PHE A 142 -7.44 -23.32 -6.34
N THR A 143 -6.20 -23.64 -6.74
CA THR A 143 -5.42 -24.78 -6.26
C THR A 143 -4.12 -24.26 -5.66
N VAL A 144 -4.00 -24.31 -4.32
CA VAL A 144 -2.84 -23.82 -3.58
C VAL A 144 -2.38 -24.84 -2.54
N ALA A 145 -1.08 -24.91 -2.30
CA ALA A 145 -0.52 -25.82 -1.29
C ALA A 145 -0.86 -25.37 0.15
N ASP A 146 -0.82 -24.08 0.41
CA ASP A 146 -1.17 -23.46 1.70
C ASP A 146 -1.78 -22.09 1.45
N ARG A 147 -3.01 -21.87 1.94
CA ARG A 147 -3.78 -20.65 1.71
C ARG A 147 -3.09 -19.41 2.30
N ARG A 148 -2.52 -19.55 3.50
CA ARG A 148 -1.90 -18.44 4.22
C ARG A 148 -0.55 -18.03 3.60
N ILE A 149 0.28 -19.02 3.27
CA ILE A 149 1.55 -18.76 2.58
C ILE A 149 1.30 -18.13 1.22
N THR A 150 0.32 -18.62 0.45
CA THR A 150 -0.08 -18.01 -0.82
C THR A 150 -0.51 -16.56 -0.67
N CYS A 151 -1.32 -16.23 0.36
CA CYS A 151 -1.73 -14.86 0.64
C CYS A 151 -0.52 -13.96 0.90
N PHE A 152 0.43 -14.38 1.74
CA PHE A 152 1.63 -13.59 2.00
C PHE A 152 2.53 -13.46 0.78
N ALA A 153 2.72 -14.52 -0.01
CA ALA A 153 3.51 -14.46 -1.24
C ALA A 153 2.94 -13.44 -2.24
N LEU A 154 1.61 -13.42 -2.42
CA LEU A 154 0.92 -12.44 -3.26
C LEU A 154 1.14 -11.00 -2.79
N LEU A 155 1.04 -10.76 -1.49
CA LEU A 155 1.27 -9.43 -0.91
C LEU A 155 2.73 -9.00 -1.03
N ASP A 156 3.68 -9.90 -0.73
CA ASP A 156 5.12 -9.60 -0.75
C ASP A 156 5.61 -9.27 -2.17
N MET A 157 4.99 -9.83 -3.22
CA MET A 157 5.30 -9.46 -4.60
C MET A 157 5.16 -7.95 -4.83
N GLY A 158 4.08 -7.32 -4.33
CA GLY A 158 3.86 -5.88 -4.48
C GLY A 158 4.62 -5.04 -3.48
N ILE A 159 4.75 -5.49 -2.21
CA ILE A 159 5.47 -4.78 -1.14
C ILE A 159 6.93 -4.52 -1.52
N GLY A 160 7.55 -5.40 -2.30
CA GLY A 160 8.92 -5.26 -2.78
C GLY A 160 9.11 -4.19 -3.88
N ILE A 161 8.06 -3.84 -4.62
CA ILE A 161 8.13 -2.92 -5.78
C ILE A 161 8.82 -1.59 -5.45
N PRO A 162 8.50 -0.88 -4.35
CA PRO A 162 9.10 0.42 -4.03
C PRO A 162 10.63 0.40 -3.82
N LEU A 163 11.23 -0.78 -3.71
CA LEU A 163 12.68 -0.91 -3.50
C LEU A 163 13.48 -0.88 -4.80
N TRP A 164 12.86 -1.26 -5.93
CA TRP A 164 13.56 -1.43 -7.20
C TRP A 164 12.83 -0.78 -8.40
N TYR A 165 11.57 -0.40 -8.27
CA TYR A 165 10.81 0.18 -9.37
C TYR A 165 11.31 1.57 -9.71
N ASP A 166 11.60 1.76 -11.00
CA ASP A 166 11.96 3.03 -11.61
C ASP A 166 10.97 3.33 -12.73
N ARG A 167 10.36 4.53 -12.70
CA ARG A 167 9.41 5.00 -13.73
C ARG A 167 10.03 5.17 -15.09
N GLU A 168 11.34 5.46 -15.14
CA GLU A 168 12.14 5.61 -16.37
C GLU A 168 12.82 4.28 -16.75
N GLY A 169 12.52 3.21 -16.03
CA GLY A 169 13.08 1.88 -16.25
C GLY A 169 12.58 1.19 -17.51
N ARG A 170 13.03 -0.05 -17.70
CA ARG A 170 12.73 -0.86 -18.90
C ARG A 170 11.24 -1.19 -19.09
N LEU A 171 10.48 -1.33 -18.00
CA LEU A 171 9.06 -1.70 -18.03
C LEU A 171 8.20 -0.48 -17.72
N THR A 172 7.18 -0.28 -18.53
CA THR A 172 6.11 0.66 -18.21
C THR A 172 5.32 0.17 -16.98
N GLN A 173 4.62 1.07 -16.32
CA GLN A 173 3.74 0.71 -15.20
C GLN A 173 2.70 -0.35 -15.61
N GLN A 174 2.13 -0.22 -16.82
CA GLN A 174 1.10 -1.15 -17.30
C GLN A 174 1.68 -2.54 -17.55
N GLU A 175 2.83 -2.65 -18.19
CA GLU A 175 3.51 -3.94 -18.38
C GLU A 175 3.85 -4.62 -17.05
N LEU A 176 4.24 -3.83 -16.04
CA LEU A 176 4.48 -4.35 -14.70
C LEU A 176 3.19 -4.88 -14.06
N ILE A 177 2.11 -4.09 -14.12
CA ILE A 177 0.79 -4.48 -13.60
C ILE A 177 0.34 -5.79 -14.25
N ASP A 178 0.40 -5.89 -15.59
CA ASP A 178 -0.04 -7.07 -16.32
C ASP A 178 0.79 -8.32 -15.96
N CYS A 179 2.12 -8.16 -15.84
CA CYS A 179 3.00 -9.25 -15.40
C CYS A 179 2.64 -9.77 -14.01
N TYR A 180 2.42 -8.86 -13.04
CA TYR A 180 2.10 -9.27 -11.68
C TYR A 180 0.70 -9.86 -11.55
N ALA A 181 -0.27 -9.35 -12.31
CA ALA A 181 -1.62 -9.92 -12.35
C ALA A 181 -1.59 -11.34 -12.92
N ASP A 182 -0.86 -11.59 -14.00
CA ASP A 182 -0.66 -12.91 -14.58
C ASP A 182 0.07 -13.86 -13.59
N MET A 183 1.12 -13.40 -12.91
CA MET A 183 1.83 -14.18 -11.89
C MET A 183 0.91 -14.55 -10.72
N ALA A 184 0.06 -13.63 -10.26
CA ALA A 184 -0.88 -13.89 -9.18
C ALA A 184 -1.89 -15.00 -9.53
N LEU A 185 -2.44 -14.99 -10.75
CA LEU A 185 -3.33 -16.03 -11.24
C LEU A 185 -2.61 -17.40 -11.33
N ARG A 186 -1.40 -17.43 -11.88
CA ARG A 186 -0.60 -18.66 -11.94
C ARG A 186 -0.27 -19.23 -10.57
N LEU A 187 -0.02 -18.38 -9.58
CA LEU A 187 0.29 -18.81 -8.21
C LEU A 187 -0.87 -19.56 -7.55
N VAL A 188 -2.10 -19.25 -7.94
CA VAL A 188 -3.31 -19.96 -7.47
C VAL A 188 -3.80 -21.05 -8.43
N GLY A 189 -3.01 -21.40 -9.44
CA GLY A 189 -3.32 -22.47 -10.39
C GLY A 189 -4.29 -22.08 -11.50
N VAL A 190 -4.49 -20.79 -11.76
CA VAL A 190 -5.37 -20.27 -12.82
C VAL A 190 -4.53 -19.87 -14.04
N ASP A 191 -4.97 -20.28 -15.25
CA ASP A 191 -4.36 -19.82 -16.49
C ASP A 191 -4.83 -18.41 -16.83
N PRO A 192 -3.92 -17.40 -16.91
CA PRO A 192 -4.29 -16.04 -17.26
C PRO A 192 -4.94 -15.91 -18.66
N ALA A 193 -4.63 -16.81 -19.60
CA ALA A 193 -5.23 -16.77 -20.93
C ALA A 193 -6.75 -17.01 -20.88
N ALA A 194 -7.19 -17.96 -20.05
CA ALA A 194 -8.61 -18.25 -19.88
C ALA A 194 -9.40 -17.05 -19.30
N VAL A 195 -8.76 -16.23 -18.44
CA VAL A 195 -9.38 -15.03 -17.85
C VAL A 195 -9.56 -13.94 -18.91
N ARG A 196 -8.56 -13.73 -19.77
CA ARG A 196 -8.63 -12.72 -20.84
C ARG A 196 -9.67 -13.05 -21.90
N ASP A 197 -9.88 -14.32 -22.22
CA ASP A 197 -10.87 -14.75 -23.20
C ASP A 197 -12.31 -14.61 -22.69
N ALA A 198 -12.54 -14.75 -21.38
CA ALA A 198 -13.86 -14.59 -20.75
C ALA A 198 -14.30 -13.10 -20.64
N THR A 199 -13.36 -12.16 -20.82
CA THR A 199 -13.62 -10.71 -20.67
C THR A 199 -13.82 -10.00 -22.03
N ARG A 200 -13.70 -10.72 -23.16
CA ARG A 200 -13.96 -10.25 -24.52
C ARG A 200 -15.38 -10.57 -24.98
#